data_29a4e30a9177d9de2ff4d2c2c82aee7d
#
_entry.id   29a4e30a9177d9de2ff4d2c2c82aee7d
#
_cell.length_a   1.000
_cell.length_b   1.000
_cell.length_c   1.000
_cell.angle_alpha   90.00
_cell.angle_beta   90.00
_cell.angle_gamma   90.00
#
_symmetry.space_group_name_H-M   'P 1'
#
loop_
_entity.id
_entity.type
_entity.pdbx_description
1 polymer ?
#
loop_
_entity_poly.entity_id
_entity_poly.type
_entity_poly.pdbx_seq_one_letter_code
_entity_poly.pdbx_strand_id
1 'polypeptide(L)'
;MKRGVFVILSGALFLLAGIAAARDVVIVTSFPKELFETYKKTFEAKHPGTTVVINSKQTNAGVTYLRETRAKPDADIFWVSAPDAFQTLDADGLLEQYAPPKEIMARIPAKIGNFPIHDPEGKYFGFAISGYGLMWNKNYLRAHKLPAPKEWTDLTNPRYYNHLIISAPSRSGTTHLTIETMLQAYGWDKGWALLLNAGGNMGSITERSFGVPEAVISGQYGIGVVIDFFGLSAIASGQPVEFAYPSLTSVVPASVGIVKGGPNPQEARAFVNYLLSEAGQMVLFAPEIARLPVIPELYAKAPKDYPNPCKRKLGGVEFNDALSSGRRDIVNSLYDHIITFRHKELREAWKSIFNAEQALAKSKAAAAAQGRNMVAEARRLATQVPINDARASDKQLIAAFRSKSGQKAQLETEWENFARNNYAKAKELADKGAATAK
;
A
#
# COMPACT_ATOMS: atom_id res chain seq x y z
N MET A 1 62.43 -68.24 25.29
CA MET A 1 61.80 -67.05 25.81
C MET A 1 61.38 -66.15 24.61
N LYS A 2 60.11 -66.20 24.23
CA LYS A 2 59.56 -65.39 23.10
C LYS A 2 58.72 -64.25 23.72
N ARG A 3 59.15 -62.99 23.54
CA ARG A 3 58.41 -61.82 23.93
C ARG A 3 57.42 -61.46 22.84
N GLY A 4 56.12 -61.56 23.10
CA GLY A 4 55.06 -61.06 22.23
C GLY A 4 54.88 -59.57 22.40
N VAL A 5 54.84 -58.82 21.25
CA VAL A 5 54.50 -57.39 21.21
C VAL A 5 53.02 -57.29 20.91
N PHE A 6 52.28 -56.69 21.83
CA PHE A 6 50.88 -56.31 21.65
C PHE A 6 50.84 -54.92 21.00
N VAL A 7 50.33 -54.83 19.76
CA VAL A 7 50.04 -53.57 19.14
C VAL A 7 48.58 -53.21 19.42
N ILE A 8 48.35 -52.16 20.21
CA ILE A 8 47.02 -51.57 20.46
C ILE A 8 46.73 -50.59 19.31
N LEU A 9 45.80 -50.97 18.44
CA LEU A 9 45.28 -50.09 17.39
C LEU A 9 44.16 -49.22 18.03
N SER A 10 44.48 -47.95 18.38
CA SER A 10 43.48 -46.95 18.80
C SER A 10 42.82 -46.38 17.55
N GLY A 11 41.60 -46.84 17.28
CA GLY A 11 40.73 -46.27 16.22
C GLY A 11 40.22 -44.89 16.68
N ALA A 12 40.77 -43.82 16.09
CA ALA A 12 40.22 -42.49 16.23
C ALA A 12 38.98 -42.35 15.35
N LEU A 13 37.79 -42.37 16.00
CA LEU A 13 36.51 -42.08 15.38
C LEU A 13 36.49 -40.54 15.12
N PHE A 14 36.82 -40.09 13.91
CA PHE A 14 36.56 -38.73 13.48
C PHE A 14 35.08 -38.56 13.28
N LEU A 15 34.38 -37.95 14.27
CA LEU A 15 33.09 -37.36 14.09
C LEU A 15 33.21 -36.17 13.07
N LEU A 16 32.96 -36.43 11.80
CA LEU A 16 32.71 -35.41 10.82
C LEU A 16 31.40 -34.73 11.23
N ALA A 17 31.47 -33.75 12.12
CA ALA A 17 30.41 -32.75 12.23
C ALA A 17 30.43 -31.99 10.89
N GLY A 18 29.55 -32.38 9.98
CA GLY A 18 29.31 -31.64 8.76
C GLY A 18 28.93 -30.21 9.18
N ILE A 19 29.79 -29.26 8.87
CA ILE A 19 29.43 -27.84 8.92
C ILE A 19 28.30 -27.73 7.89
N ALA A 20 27.04 -27.74 8.36
CA ALA A 20 25.91 -27.38 7.52
C ALA A 20 26.20 -25.97 7.04
N ALA A 21 26.51 -25.81 5.77
CA ALA A 21 26.66 -24.50 5.16
C ALA A 21 25.38 -23.72 5.47
N ALA A 22 25.53 -22.54 6.04
CA ALA A 22 24.39 -21.66 6.26
C ALA A 22 23.66 -21.47 4.92
N ARG A 23 22.37 -21.73 4.92
CA ARG A 23 21.54 -21.59 3.72
C ARG A 23 20.79 -20.28 3.87
N ASP A 24 20.95 -19.41 2.89
CA ASP A 24 20.25 -18.13 2.87
C ASP A 24 18.84 -18.30 2.30
N VAL A 25 17.91 -17.45 2.72
CA VAL A 25 16.68 -17.18 2.00
C VAL A 25 16.61 -15.70 1.71
N VAL A 26 16.66 -15.34 0.44
CA VAL A 26 16.67 -13.95 -0.02
C VAL A 26 15.25 -13.47 -0.28
N ILE A 27 14.83 -12.44 0.46
CA ILE A 27 13.46 -11.93 0.46
C ILE A 27 13.41 -10.51 -0.07
N VAL A 28 12.74 -10.31 -1.20
CA VAL A 28 12.40 -8.98 -1.71
C VAL A 28 11.11 -8.52 -1.02
N THR A 29 11.19 -7.42 -0.28
CA THR A 29 10.05 -6.91 0.49
C THR A 29 9.98 -5.39 0.52
N SER A 30 8.74 -4.87 0.60
CA SER A 30 8.46 -3.45 0.86
C SER A 30 7.97 -3.20 2.29
N PHE A 31 7.93 -4.21 3.13
CA PHE A 31 7.51 -4.08 4.52
C PHE A 31 8.49 -3.26 5.36
N PRO A 32 8.01 -2.59 6.42
CA PRO A 32 8.86 -1.85 7.34
C PRO A 32 9.74 -2.80 8.18
N LYS A 33 10.82 -2.22 8.72
CA LYS A 33 11.87 -2.96 9.44
C LYS A 33 11.32 -3.74 10.64
N GLU A 34 10.39 -3.16 11.38
CA GLU A 34 9.79 -3.76 12.56
C GLU A 34 9.13 -5.12 12.25
N LEU A 35 8.50 -5.24 11.07
CA LEU A 35 7.90 -6.48 10.64
C LEU A 35 8.96 -7.50 10.22
N PHE A 36 9.80 -7.16 9.24
CA PHE A 36 10.69 -8.17 8.67
C PHE A 36 11.80 -8.62 9.64
N GLU A 37 12.30 -7.75 10.52
CA GLU A 37 13.29 -8.14 11.53
C GLU A 37 12.69 -9.08 12.60
N THR A 38 11.45 -8.85 13.02
CA THR A 38 10.77 -9.74 13.96
C THR A 38 10.55 -11.13 13.34
N TYR A 39 10.10 -11.19 12.07
CA TYR A 39 9.96 -12.48 11.37
C TYR A 39 11.30 -13.16 11.11
N LYS A 40 12.33 -12.40 10.71
CA LYS A 40 13.69 -12.89 10.56
C LYS A 40 14.16 -13.58 11.85
N LYS A 41 14.16 -12.85 12.97
CA LYS A 41 14.59 -13.34 14.28
C LYS A 41 13.82 -14.60 14.70
N THR A 42 12.50 -14.60 14.56
CA THR A 42 11.65 -15.70 15.02
C THR A 42 11.72 -16.92 14.09
N PHE A 43 11.92 -16.71 12.79
CA PHE A 43 12.14 -17.78 11.82
C PHE A 43 13.51 -18.45 12.01
N GLU A 44 14.61 -17.68 12.07
CA GLU A 44 15.97 -18.18 12.25
C GLU A 44 16.12 -18.96 13.56
N ALA A 45 15.44 -18.53 14.63
CA ALA A 45 15.42 -19.27 15.90
C ALA A 45 14.77 -20.67 15.78
N LYS A 46 13.83 -20.85 14.84
CA LYS A 46 13.14 -22.13 14.58
C LYS A 46 13.81 -22.98 13.50
N HIS A 47 14.63 -22.34 12.67
CA HIS A 47 15.34 -22.98 11.57
C HIS A 47 16.87 -22.75 11.68
N PRO A 48 17.53 -23.39 12.66
CA PRO A 48 18.99 -23.24 12.84
C PRO A 48 19.74 -23.59 11.55
N GLY A 49 20.67 -22.75 11.17
CA GLY A 49 21.46 -22.91 9.92
C GLY A 49 20.80 -22.25 8.69
N THR A 50 19.67 -21.57 8.84
CA THR A 50 19.09 -20.73 7.77
C THR A 50 19.24 -19.25 8.15
N THR A 51 19.69 -18.43 7.21
CA THR A 51 19.79 -16.96 7.36
C THR A 51 18.79 -16.28 6.46
N VAL A 52 18.02 -15.32 6.99
CA VAL A 52 17.11 -14.48 6.20
C VAL A 52 17.87 -13.24 5.73
N VAL A 53 17.96 -13.08 4.41
CA VAL A 53 18.58 -11.91 3.76
C VAL A 53 17.48 -11.01 3.21
N ILE A 54 17.39 -9.79 3.70
CA ILE A 54 16.35 -8.84 3.29
C ILE A 54 16.85 -7.90 2.20
N ASN A 55 16.19 -7.95 1.04
CA ASN A 55 16.35 -7.00 -0.05
C ASN A 55 15.17 -6.02 -0.03
N SER A 56 15.30 -4.93 0.73
CA SER A 56 14.23 -3.94 0.90
C SER A 56 14.09 -3.07 -0.34
N LYS A 57 12.93 -3.13 -0.99
CA LYS A 57 12.57 -2.34 -2.18
C LYS A 57 11.15 -1.79 -2.04
N GLN A 58 10.86 -0.69 -2.72
CA GLN A 58 9.46 -0.28 -2.97
C GLN A 58 8.75 -1.36 -3.80
N THR A 59 7.45 -1.56 -3.61
CA THR A 59 6.70 -2.65 -4.27
C THR A 59 6.92 -2.69 -5.78
N ASN A 60 6.77 -1.55 -6.46
CA ASN A 60 6.96 -1.49 -7.92
C ASN A 60 8.41 -1.72 -8.34
N ALA A 61 9.36 -1.20 -7.56
CA ALA A 61 10.79 -1.46 -7.78
C ALA A 61 11.13 -2.94 -7.57
N GLY A 62 10.46 -3.61 -6.61
CA GLY A 62 10.59 -5.06 -6.40
C GLY A 62 10.06 -5.86 -7.59
N VAL A 63 8.89 -5.51 -8.13
CA VAL A 63 8.35 -6.14 -9.36
C VAL A 63 9.31 -5.95 -10.54
N THR A 64 9.82 -4.73 -10.75
CA THR A 64 10.79 -4.46 -11.81
C THR A 64 12.08 -5.25 -11.62
N TYR A 65 12.59 -5.32 -10.41
CA TYR A 65 13.79 -6.09 -10.07
C TYR A 65 13.65 -7.58 -10.42
N LEU A 66 12.54 -8.22 -10.03
CA LEU A 66 12.30 -9.63 -10.35
C LEU A 66 12.15 -9.87 -11.87
N ARG A 67 11.62 -8.91 -12.62
CA ARG A 67 11.58 -8.95 -14.09
C ARG A 67 12.98 -8.87 -14.70
N GLU A 68 13.82 -8.01 -14.19
CA GLU A 68 15.19 -7.80 -14.69
C GLU A 68 16.10 -8.97 -14.36
N THR A 69 15.93 -9.61 -13.21
CA THR A 69 16.73 -10.76 -12.76
C THR A 69 16.17 -12.12 -13.22
N ARG A 70 15.08 -12.16 -13.98
CA ARG A 70 14.36 -13.40 -14.35
C ARG A 70 15.22 -14.48 -15.03
N ALA A 71 16.28 -14.10 -15.75
CA ALA A 71 17.16 -15.04 -16.43
C ALA A 71 18.10 -15.76 -15.45
N LYS A 72 18.43 -15.14 -14.32
CA LYS A 72 19.24 -15.68 -13.23
C LYS A 72 18.72 -15.07 -11.91
N PRO A 73 17.63 -15.62 -11.35
CA PRO A 73 17.08 -15.10 -10.12
C PRO A 73 18.08 -15.20 -8.97
N ASP A 74 18.13 -14.14 -8.17
CA ASP A 74 18.97 -14.03 -6.96
C ASP A 74 18.12 -13.77 -5.70
N ALA A 75 16.80 -13.85 -5.85
CA ALA A 75 15.83 -13.78 -4.77
C ALA A 75 14.95 -15.03 -4.75
N ASP A 76 14.53 -15.44 -3.56
CA ASP A 76 13.73 -16.64 -3.33
C ASP A 76 12.25 -16.32 -3.09
N ILE A 77 11.98 -15.15 -2.49
CA ILE A 77 10.65 -14.76 -2.03
C ILE A 77 10.36 -13.32 -2.43
N PHE A 78 9.11 -13.09 -2.84
CA PHE A 78 8.48 -11.77 -2.90
C PHE A 78 7.42 -11.68 -1.79
N TRP A 79 7.54 -10.65 -0.92
CA TRP A 79 6.72 -10.53 0.29
C TRP A 79 6.30 -9.09 0.52
N VAL A 80 5.05 -8.75 0.15
CA VAL A 80 4.52 -7.38 0.15
C VAL A 80 3.03 -7.33 0.49
N SER A 81 2.51 -6.12 0.76
CA SER A 81 1.09 -5.89 1.10
C SER A 81 0.20 -5.54 -0.09
N ALA A 82 0.61 -5.84 -1.31
CA ALA A 82 -0.10 -5.47 -2.53
C ALA A 82 -0.42 -6.71 -3.37
N PRO A 83 -1.62 -7.32 -3.25
CA PRO A 83 -1.98 -8.54 -3.96
C PRO A 83 -1.92 -8.40 -5.48
N ASP A 84 -2.25 -7.25 -6.03
CA ASP A 84 -2.16 -6.95 -7.46
C ASP A 84 -0.73 -7.01 -8.03
N ALA A 85 0.30 -6.80 -7.18
CA ALA A 85 1.69 -7.00 -7.58
C ALA A 85 1.99 -8.50 -7.83
N PHE A 86 1.37 -9.41 -7.06
CA PHE A 86 1.50 -10.85 -7.28
C PHE A 86 0.81 -11.27 -8.57
N GLN A 87 -0.38 -10.78 -8.87
CA GLN A 87 -1.05 -11.04 -10.15
C GLN A 87 -0.20 -10.56 -11.34
N THR A 88 0.49 -9.42 -11.19
CA THR A 88 1.42 -8.93 -12.20
C THR A 88 2.60 -9.90 -12.40
N LEU A 89 3.20 -10.39 -11.31
CA LEU A 89 4.32 -11.33 -11.38
C LEU A 89 3.90 -12.71 -11.90
N ASP A 90 2.68 -13.16 -11.56
CA ASP A 90 2.14 -14.42 -12.07
C ASP A 90 1.86 -14.34 -13.57
N ALA A 91 1.25 -13.27 -14.05
CA ALA A 91 1.07 -13.02 -15.49
C ALA A 91 2.40 -12.97 -16.26
N ASP A 92 3.49 -12.57 -15.62
CA ASP A 92 4.84 -12.59 -16.17
C ASP A 92 5.54 -13.98 -16.04
N GLY A 93 4.89 -14.96 -15.39
CA GLY A 93 5.41 -16.31 -15.15
C GLY A 93 6.59 -16.36 -14.16
N LEU A 94 6.67 -15.41 -13.21
CA LEU A 94 7.79 -15.23 -12.28
C LEU A 94 7.55 -15.85 -10.90
N LEU A 95 6.37 -16.43 -10.64
CA LEU A 95 6.06 -17.12 -9.40
C LEU A 95 6.06 -18.64 -9.56
N GLU A 96 6.58 -19.32 -8.53
CA GLU A 96 6.55 -20.78 -8.45
C GLU A 96 5.19 -21.23 -7.89
N GLN A 97 4.64 -22.29 -8.47
CA GLN A 97 3.49 -22.97 -7.88
C GLN A 97 3.95 -23.81 -6.68
N TYR A 98 3.29 -23.62 -5.54
CA TYR A 98 3.59 -24.35 -4.32
C TYR A 98 2.29 -24.76 -3.61
N ALA A 99 2.33 -25.89 -2.90
CA ALA A 99 1.24 -26.34 -2.04
C ALA A 99 1.77 -26.44 -0.59
N PRO A 100 1.46 -25.50 0.29
CA PRO A 100 1.78 -25.60 1.71
C PRO A 100 1.11 -26.82 2.35
N PRO A 101 1.61 -27.33 3.49
CA PRO A 101 1.03 -28.46 4.20
C PRO A 101 -0.47 -28.30 4.43
N LYS A 102 -1.24 -29.38 4.21
CA LYS A 102 -2.71 -29.38 4.30
C LYS A 102 -3.22 -28.92 5.65
N GLU A 103 -2.52 -29.31 6.73
CA GLU A 103 -2.84 -28.93 8.12
C GLU A 103 -2.71 -27.43 8.37
N ILE A 104 -1.82 -26.74 7.67
CA ILE A 104 -1.70 -25.27 7.71
C ILE A 104 -2.86 -24.64 6.95
N MET A 105 -3.07 -25.08 5.70
CA MET A 105 -4.07 -24.49 4.81
C MET A 105 -5.52 -24.73 5.31
N ALA A 106 -5.79 -25.83 5.99
CA ALA A 106 -7.12 -26.12 6.55
C ALA A 106 -7.58 -25.09 7.61
N ARG A 107 -6.67 -24.34 8.21
CA ARG A 107 -6.96 -23.31 9.21
C ARG A 107 -7.20 -21.91 8.59
N ILE A 108 -6.85 -21.74 7.32
CA ILE A 108 -6.96 -20.46 6.62
C ILE A 108 -8.20 -20.51 5.73
N PRO A 109 -9.18 -19.62 5.92
CA PRO A 109 -10.36 -19.61 5.05
C PRO A 109 -9.98 -19.22 3.63
N ALA A 110 -10.69 -19.76 2.63
CA ALA A 110 -10.47 -19.42 1.23
C ALA A 110 -10.67 -17.93 0.93
N LYS A 111 -11.57 -17.28 1.68
CA LYS A 111 -11.92 -15.85 1.52
C LYS A 111 -12.14 -15.19 2.88
N ILE A 112 -11.86 -13.89 2.94
CA ILE A 112 -12.32 -13.02 4.03
C ILE A 112 -13.16 -11.90 3.40
N GLY A 113 -14.43 -11.80 3.79
CA GLY A 113 -15.42 -11.07 3.01
C GLY A 113 -15.53 -11.67 1.61
N ASN A 114 -15.38 -10.85 0.59
CA ASN A 114 -15.40 -11.30 -0.81
C ASN A 114 -13.99 -11.51 -1.38
N PHE A 115 -12.94 -11.24 -0.59
CA PHE A 115 -11.56 -11.28 -1.08
C PHE A 115 -10.92 -12.66 -0.88
N PRO A 116 -10.39 -13.30 -1.94
CA PRO A 116 -9.60 -14.53 -1.83
C PRO A 116 -8.33 -14.28 -1.01
N ILE A 117 -8.03 -15.17 -0.06
CA ILE A 117 -6.81 -15.05 0.78
C ILE A 117 -5.57 -15.52 0.04
N HIS A 118 -5.72 -16.48 -0.86
CA HIS A 118 -4.62 -17.04 -1.63
C HIS A 118 -5.05 -17.33 -3.06
N ASP A 119 -4.06 -17.40 -3.92
CA ASP A 119 -4.26 -17.76 -5.31
C ASP A 119 -4.73 -19.22 -5.45
N PRO A 120 -5.77 -19.50 -6.27
CA PRO A 120 -6.27 -20.87 -6.49
C PRO A 120 -5.23 -21.83 -7.04
N GLU A 121 -4.26 -21.34 -7.84
CA GLU A 121 -3.19 -22.15 -8.41
C GLU A 121 -1.97 -22.29 -7.47
N GLY A 122 -2.00 -21.64 -6.30
CA GLY A 122 -0.91 -21.72 -5.33
C GLY A 122 0.34 -20.94 -5.71
N LYS A 123 0.19 -19.80 -6.40
CA LYS A 123 1.31 -18.91 -6.75
C LYS A 123 1.67 -17.95 -5.64
N TYR A 124 0.69 -17.55 -4.82
CA TYR A 124 0.90 -16.67 -3.67
C TYR A 124 -0.13 -16.91 -2.57
N PHE A 125 0.23 -16.56 -1.35
CA PHE A 125 -0.53 -16.85 -0.14
C PHE A 125 -0.66 -15.59 0.71
N GLY A 126 -1.89 -15.22 1.08
CA GLY A 126 -2.14 -14.19 2.07
C GLY A 126 -1.73 -14.69 3.46
N PHE A 127 -0.87 -13.92 4.12
CA PHE A 127 -0.44 -14.22 5.49
C PHE A 127 -1.02 -13.28 6.54
N ALA A 128 -1.47 -12.10 6.11
CA ALA A 128 -2.11 -11.11 6.96
C ALA A 128 -3.21 -10.40 6.18
N ILE A 129 -4.16 -9.80 6.88
CA ILE A 129 -5.21 -8.99 6.30
C ILE A 129 -4.95 -7.55 6.66
N SER A 130 -5.29 -6.64 5.76
CA SER A 130 -5.20 -5.21 6.01
C SER A 130 -6.30 -4.47 5.28
N GLY A 131 -6.73 -3.35 5.87
CA GLY A 131 -7.64 -2.39 5.25
C GLY A 131 -7.02 -1.01 5.19
N TYR A 132 -7.59 -0.13 4.40
CA TYR A 132 -7.11 1.24 4.23
C TYR A 132 -7.98 2.21 5.02
N GLY A 133 -7.35 3.25 5.56
CA GLY A 133 -8.09 4.20 6.37
C GLY A 133 -7.37 5.51 6.65
N LEU A 134 -7.93 6.20 7.61
CA LEU A 134 -7.53 7.53 8.02
C LEU A 134 -6.95 7.49 9.42
N MET A 135 -5.73 7.96 9.55
CA MET A 135 -5.02 8.11 10.83
C MET A 135 -4.89 9.61 11.14
N TRP A 136 -5.12 9.98 12.38
CA TRP A 136 -4.94 11.39 12.79
C TRP A 136 -4.32 11.53 14.17
N ASN A 137 -3.59 12.63 14.36
CA ASN A 137 -3.03 12.99 15.64
C ASN A 137 -4.05 13.79 16.45
N LYS A 138 -4.48 13.27 17.61
CA LYS A 138 -5.49 13.88 18.48
C LYS A 138 -5.08 15.27 18.99
N ASN A 139 -3.82 15.43 19.35
CA ASN A 139 -3.31 16.69 19.88
C ASN A 139 -3.25 17.76 18.78
N TYR A 140 -2.79 17.36 17.59
CA TYR A 140 -2.77 18.24 16.42
C TYR A 140 -4.17 18.74 16.05
N LEU A 141 -5.14 17.81 15.92
CA LEU A 141 -6.52 18.18 15.57
C LEU A 141 -7.14 19.12 16.60
N ARG A 142 -6.88 18.89 17.88
CA ARG A 142 -7.34 19.78 18.95
C ARG A 142 -6.71 21.19 18.84
N ALA A 143 -5.40 21.26 18.65
CA ALA A 143 -4.67 22.53 18.54
C ALA A 143 -5.13 23.35 17.33
N HIS A 144 -5.41 22.70 16.20
CA HIS A 144 -5.88 23.36 14.98
C HIS A 144 -7.42 23.43 14.85
N LYS A 145 -8.16 22.99 15.87
CA LYS A 145 -9.64 22.96 15.91
C LYS A 145 -10.25 22.24 14.69
N LEU A 146 -9.62 21.15 14.24
CA LEU A 146 -10.04 20.35 13.10
C LEU A 146 -10.97 19.22 13.56
N PRO A 147 -12.02 18.87 12.81
CA PRO A 147 -12.80 17.67 13.07
C PRO A 147 -11.97 16.40 12.77
N ALA A 148 -12.29 15.28 13.42
CA ALA A 148 -11.71 13.99 13.08
C ALA A 148 -12.36 13.46 11.78
N PRO A 149 -11.57 13.03 10.79
CA PRO A 149 -12.11 12.46 9.56
C PRO A 149 -12.59 11.01 9.80
N LYS A 150 -13.66 10.60 9.10
CA LYS A 150 -14.19 9.23 9.17
C LYS A 150 -14.34 8.60 7.78
N GLU A 151 -14.63 9.41 6.77
CA GLU A 151 -14.91 8.98 5.41
C GLU A 151 -13.90 9.56 4.43
N TRP A 152 -13.71 8.90 3.29
CA TRP A 152 -12.83 9.41 2.23
C TRP A 152 -13.23 10.81 1.75
N THR A 153 -14.54 11.06 1.71
CA THR A 153 -15.08 12.37 1.32
C THR A 153 -14.73 13.50 2.28
N ASP A 154 -14.44 13.18 3.56
CA ASP A 154 -14.02 14.19 4.52
C ASP A 154 -12.69 14.85 4.13
N LEU A 155 -11.83 14.12 3.38
CA LEU A 155 -10.55 14.66 2.91
C LEU A 155 -10.71 15.89 1.99
N THR A 156 -11.90 16.12 1.44
CA THR A 156 -12.23 17.29 0.60
C THR A 156 -12.61 18.52 1.41
N ASN A 157 -12.70 18.44 2.75
CA ASN A 157 -13.06 19.56 3.60
C ASN A 157 -12.00 20.66 3.51
N PRO A 158 -12.36 21.91 3.15
CA PRO A 158 -11.42 23.03 3.04
C PRO A 158 -10.62 23.32 4.33
N ARG A 159 -11.17 22.95 5.50
CA ARG A 159 -10.47 23.09 6.80
C ARG A 159 -9.22 22.24 6.89
N TYR A 160 -9.10 21.20 6.06
CA TYR A 160 -7.92 20.33 6.01
C TYR A 160 -6.82 20.83 5.06
N TYR A 161 -6.98 22.02 4.47
CA TYR A 161 -5.95 22.60 3.62
C TYR A 161 -4.59 22.66 4.35
N ASN A 162 -3.58 22.00 3.79
CA ASN A 162 -2.23 21.86 4.34
C ASN A 162 -2.11 20.95 5.60
N HIS A 163 -3.14 20.19 5.94
CA HIS A 163 -3.14 19.31 7.12
C HIS A 163 -3.11 17.81 6.76
N LEU A 164 -3.24 17.46 5.49
CA LEU A 164 -3.24 16.07 5.01
C LEU A 164 -1.86 15.65 4.50
N ILE A 165 -1.58 14.34 4.61
CA ILE A 165 -0.39 13.70 4.04
C ILE A 165 -0.73 12.32 3.47
N ILE A 166 -0.12 11.97 2.32
CA ILE A 166 -0.22 10.67 1.67
C ILE A 166 1.13 10.32 1.04
N SER A 167 1.33 9.09 0.59
CA SER A 167 2.46 8.73 -0.28
C SER A 167 2.04 8.61 -1.75
N ALA A 168 2.99 8.69 -2.68
CA ALA A 168 2.71 8.50 -4.10
C ALA A 168 2.41 7.01 -4.41
N PRO A 169 1.36 6.70 -5.20
CA PRO A 169 1.00 5.32 -5.54
C PRO A 169 2.05 4.63 -6.42
N SER A 170 2.79 5.36 -7.23
CA SER A 170 3.91 4.84 -8.02
C SER A 170 5.04 4.26 -7.19
N ARG A 171 5.16 4.71 -5.93
CA ARG A 171 6.23 4.33 -4.99
C ARG A 171 5.75 3.43 -3.86
N SER A 172 4.43 3.23 -3.73
CA SER A 172 3.81 2.45 -2.67
C SER A 172 2.66 1.59 -3.19
N GLY A 173 2.81 0.26 -3.13
CA GLY A 173 1.71 -0.65 -3.44
C GLY A 173 0.49 -0.45 -2.53
N THR A 174 0.72 -0.15 -1.26
CA THR A 174 -0.33 0.23 -0.31
C THR A 174 -1.13 1.43 -0.79
N THR A 175 -0.44 2.50 -1.21
CA THR A 175 -1.12 3.71 -1.68
C THR A 175 -1.83 3.46 -3.01
N HIS A 176 -1.23 2.68 -3.93
CA HIS A 176 -1.91 2.28 -5.15
C HIS A 176 -3.26 1.62 -4.86
N LEU A 177 -3.29 0.62 -3.95
CA LEU A 177 -4.53 -0.07 -3.58
C LEU A 177 -5.52 0.85 -2.85
N THR A 178 -5.04 1.83 -2.09
CA THR A 178 -5.91 2.84 -1.48
C THR A 178 -6.57 3.72 -2.55
N ILE A 179 -5.81 4.18 -3.55
CA ILE A 179 -6.33 4.95 -4.68
C ILE A 179 -7.33 4.10 -5.48
N GLU A 180 -6.98 2.86 -5.81
CA GLU A 180 -7.89 1.93 -6.49
C GLU A 180 -9.16 1.65 -5.68
N THR A 181 -9.06 1.53 -4.36
CA THR A 181 -10.23 1.41 -3.50
C THR A 181 -11.18 2.60 -3.67
N MET A 182 -10.66 3.83 -3.69
CA MET A 182 -11.47 5.02 -3.91
C MET A 182 -12.06 5.06 -5.33
N LEU A 183 -11.27 4.69 -6.36
CA LEU A 183 -11.76 4.64 -7.74
C LEU A 183 -12.86 3.59 -7.93
N GLN A 184 -12.72 2.42 -7.31
CA GLN A 184 -13.73 1.36 -7.39
C GLN A 184 -14.97 1.68 -6.54
N ALA A 185 -14.80 2.38 -5.41
CA ALA A 185 -15.91 2.79 -4.54
C ALA A 185 -16.81 3.86 -5.17
N TYR A 186 -16.21 4.86 -5.81
CA TYR A 186 -16.94 6.04 -6.31
C TYR A 186 -17.07 6.08 -7.85
N GLY A 187 -16.43 5.15 -8.56
CA GLY A 187 -16.26 5.19 -10.00
C GLY A 187 -15.15 6.14 -10.43
N TRP A 188 -14.72 6.03 -11.70
CA TRP A 188 -13.56 6.75 -12.23
C TRP A 188 -13.65 8.26 -12.02
N ASP A 189 -14.70 8.89 -12.54
CA ASP A 189 -14.82 10.36 -12.54
C ASP A 189 -14.93 10.95 -11.14
N LYS A 190 -15.82 10.38 -10.30
CA LYS A 190 -16.02 10.85 -8.92
C LYS A 190 -14.84 10.51 -8.02
N GLY A 191 -14.23 9.35 -8.23
CA GLY A 191 -13.02 8.93 -7.50
C GLY A 191 -11.84 9.86 -7.78
N TRP A 192 -11.59 10.18 -9.05
CA TRP A 192 -10.55 11.17 -9.40
C TRP A 192 -10.87 12.58 -8.91
N ALA A 193 -12.13 13.01 -9.00
CA ALA A 193 -12.54 14.31 -8.46
C ALA A 193 -12.29 14.39 -6.94
N LEU A 194 -12.56 13.32 -6.20
CA LEU A 194 -12.24 13.21 -4.77
C LEU A 194 -10.73 13.29 -4.54
N LEU A 195 -9.92 12.52 -5.30
CA LEU A 195 -8.47 12.49 -5.18
C LEU A 195 -7.81 13.83 -5.50
N LEU A 196 -8.28 14.52 -6.53
CA LEU A 196 -7.79 15.84 -6.92
C LEU A 196 -8.13 16.92 -5.88
N ASN A 197 -9.34 16.87 -5.31
CA ASN A 197 -9.72 17.79 -4.24
C ASN A 197 -8.92 17.50 -2.95
N ALA A 198 -8.84 16.24 -2.52
CA ALA A 198 -8.01 15.84 -1.39
C ALA A 198 -6.53 16.21 -1.63
N GLY A 199 -6.03 16.03 -2.86
CA GLY A 199 -4.70 16.44 -3.31
C GLY A 199 -4.44 17.93 -3.09
N GLY A 200 -5.46 18.77 -3.32
CA GLY A 200 -5.41 20.20 -3.02
C GLY A 200 -5.26 20.52 -1.53
N ASN A 201 -5.76 19.66 -0.66
CA ASN A 201 -5.64 19.79 0.81
C ASN A 201 -4.34 19.19 1.37
N MET A 202 -3.62 18.39 0.61
CA MET A 202 -2.38 17.76 1.07
C MET A 202 -1.28 18.81 1.28
N GLY A 203 -0.60 18.72 2.42
CA GLY A 203 0.59 19.52 2.69
C GLY A 203 1.84 18.87 2.11
N SER A 204 1.86 17.53 2.00
CA SER A 204 2.99 16.78 1.44
C SER A 204 2.56 15.44 0.86
N ILE A 205 3.41 14.91 -0.04
CA ILE A 205 3.33 13.57 -0.61
C ILE A 205 4.68 12.88 -0.37
N THR A 206 4.68 11.81 0.43
CA THR A 206 5.91 11.09 0.80
C THR A 206 6.33 10.08 -0.25
N GLU A 207 7.61 9.69 -0.21
CA GLU A 207 8.14 8.66 -1.10
C GLU A 207 7.71 7.23 -0.73
N ARG A 208 7.49 6.97 0.56
CA ARG A 208 7.11 5.65 1.07
C ARG A 208 5.95 5.77 2.04
N SER A 209 5.08 4.74 2.06
CA SER A 209 3.89 4.73 2.89
C SER A 209 4.16 4.88 4.38
N PHE A 210 5.29 4.41 4.90
CA PHE A 210 5.63 4.54 6.31
C PHE A 210 6.05 5.97 6.73
N GLY A 211 6.47 6.82 5.80
CA GLY A 211 6.69 8.25 6.09
C GLY A 211 5.40 9.00 6.45
N VAL A 212 4.22 8.46 6.07
CA VAL A 212 2.94 9.08 6.42
C VAL A 212 2.64 8.96 7.92
N PRO A 213 2.63 7.75 8.55
CA PRO A 213 2.39 7.63 9.97
C PRO A 213 3.45 8.35 10.81
N GLU A 214 4.72 8.36 10.41
CA GLU A 214 5.79 9.10 11.10
C GLU A 214 5.47 10.59 11.18
N ALA A 215 5.04 11.19 10.07
CA ALA A 215 4.67 12.60 10.02
C ALA A 215 3.41 12.94 10.82
N VAL A 216 2.45 12.00 10.92
CA VAL A 216 1.25 12.17 11.76
C VAL A 216 1.59 11.99 13.24
N ILE A 217 2.37 10.98 13.61
CA ILE A 217 2.78 10.73 15.00
C ILE A 217 3.58 11.92 15.54
N SER A 218 4.53 12.43 14.77
CA SER A 218 5.35 13.59 15.16
C SER A 218 4.57 14.92 15.21
N GLY A 219 3.35 14.96 14.65
CA GLY A 219 2.56 16.19 14.56
C GLY A 219 3.05 17.16 13.47
N GLN A 220 3.83 16.70 12.50
CA GLN A 220 4.17 17.48 11.32
C GLN A 220 2.94 17.71 10.45
N TYR A 221 2.06 16.69 10.37
CA TYR A 221 0.74 16.75 9.73
C TYR A 221 -0.32 16.18 10.66
N GLY A 222 -1.56 16.63 10.47
CA GLY A 222 -2.68 16.25 11.35
C GLY A 222 -3.31 14.93 10.95
N ILE A 223 -3.41 14.64 9.64
CA ILE A 223 -4.19 13.54 9.08
C ILE A 223 -3.38 12.84 7.99
N GLY A 224 -3.32 11.50 8.04
CA GLY A 224 -2.66 10.66 7.07
C GLY A 224 -3.58 9.61 6.48
N VAL A 225 -3.42 9.33 5.18
CA VAL A 225 -4.04 8.19 4.52
C VAL A 225 -3.08 7.01 4.63
N VAL A 226 -3.48 5.95 5.33
CA VAL A 226 -2.60 4.84 5.70
C VAL A 226 -3.30 3.48 5.56
N ILE A 227 -2.50 2.43 5.51
CA ILE A 227 -2.96 1.06 5.77
C ILE A 227 -3.10 0.87 7.29
N ASP A 228 -4.04 0.07 7.71
CA ASP A 228 -4.51 -0.07 9.09
C ASP A 228 -3.43 -0.38 10.13
N PHE A 229 -2.50 -1.27 9.83
CA PHE A 229 -1.48 -1.66 10.81
C PHE A 229 -0.60 -0.50 11.27
N PHE A 230 -0.43 0.56 10.48
CA PHE A 230 0.28 1.76 10.93
C PHE A 230 -0.49 2.51 12.01
N GLY A 231 -1.81 2.63 11.83
CA GLY A 231 -2.68 3.22 12.86
C GLY A 231 -2.77 2.34 14.09
N LEU A 232 -2.98 1.04 13.91
CA LEU A 232 -3.15 0.07 14.99
C LEU A 232 -1.87 -0.07 15.83
N SER A 233 -0.68 -0.17 15.20
CA SER A 233 0.59 -0.26 15.92
C SER A 233 0.91 1.03 16.68
N ALA A 234 0.64 2.19 16.08
CA ALA A 234 0.83 3.46 16.76
C ALA A 234 -0.09 3.61 17.99
N ILE A 235 -1.36 3.20 17.89
CA ILE A 235 -2.30 3.16 19.01
C ILE A 235 -1.81 2.19 20.09
N ALA A 236 -1.43 0.97 19.70
CA ALA A 236 -0.93 -0.06 20.62
C ALA A 236 0.36 0.36 21.35
N SER A 237 1.19 1.19 20.69
CA SER A 237 2.40 1.79 21.26
C SER A 237 2.14 3.06 22.07
N GLY A 238 0.87 3.43 22.33
CA GLY A 238 0.50 4.58 23.16
C GLY A 238 0.68 5.95 22.49
N GLN A 239 0.85 6.00 21.17
CA GLN A 239 0.97 7.27 20.44
C GLN A 239 -0.36 8.06 20.48
N PRO A 240 -0.33 9.39 20.46
CA PRO A 240 -1.52 10.25 20.55
C PRO A 240 -2.32 10.28 19.24
N VAL A 241 -2.57 9.13 18.66
CA VAL A 241 -3.26 8.99 17.38
C VAL A 241 -4.55 8.17 17.51
N GLU A 242 -5.40 8.30 16.51
CA GLU A 242 -6.57 7.45 16.28
C GLU A 242 -6.60 7.02 14.82
N PHE A 243 -7.40 6.00 14.52
CA PHE A 243 -7.56 5.43 13.20
C PHE A 243 -9.03 5.08 12.93
N ALA A 244 -9.50 5.30 11.71
CA ALA A 244 -10.82 4.86 11.26
C ALA A 244 -10.75 4.20 9.89
N TYR A 245 -11.57 3.14 9.72
CA TYR A 245 -11.89 2.59 8.42
C TYR A 245 -13.07 3.36 7.84
N PRO A 246 -12.93 4.04 6.69
CA PRO A 246 -14.08 4.58 5.95
C PRO A 246 -15.07 3.49 5.55
N SER A 247 -16.35 3.84 5.47
CA SER A 247 -17.42 2.88 5.14
C SER A 247 -17.19 2.20 3.78
N LEU A 248 -16.67 2.96 2.80
CA LEU A 248 -16.29 2.48 1.48
C LEU A 248 -14.78 2.25 1.37
N THR A 249 -14.23 1.42 2.25
CA THR A 249 -12.86 0.92 2.12
C THR A 249 -12.84 -0.54 1.67
N SER A 250 -11.68 -1.03 1.24
CA SER A 250 -11.44 -2.44 0.94
C SER A 250 -10.57 -3.09 2.02
N VAL A 251 -10.70 -4.40 2.14
CA VAL A 251 -9.84 -5.24 2.98
C VAL A 251 -9.21 -6.28 2.07
N VAL A 252 -7.89 -6.34 2.07
CA VAL A 252 -7.11 -7.18 1.17
C VAL A 252 -6.03 -7.95 1.93
N PRO A 253 -5.59 -9.13 1.44
CA PRO A 253 -4.47 -9.84 2.03
C PRO A 253 -3.14 -9.15 1.70
N ALA A 254 -2.24 -9.16 2.65
CA ALA A 254 -0.82 -9.03 2.41
C ALA A 254 -0.27 -10.42 2.13
N SER A 255 0.55 -10.58 1.08
CA SER A 255 0.86 -11.89 0.55
C SER A 255 2.36 -12.17 0.46
N VAL A 256 2.66 -13.47 0.31
CA VAL A 256 3.98 -14.02 0.06
C VAL A 256 3.92 -14.97 -1.14
N GLY A 257 4.91 -14.91 -2.02
CA GLY A 257 5.06 -15.83 -3.16
C GLY A 257 6.51 -16.25 -3.32
N ILE A 258 6.73 -17.47 -3.79
CA ILE A 258 8.05 -18.00 -4.10
C ILE A 258 8.45 -17.55 -5.51
N VAL A 259 9.63 -17.00 -5.64
CA VAL A 259 10.18 -16.59 -6.93
C VAL A 259 10.61 -17.83 -7.72
N LYS A 260 10.10 -17.95 -8.95
CA LYS A 260 10.42 -19.08 -9.82
C LYS A 260 11.90 -19.09 -10.18
N GLY A 261 12.55 -20.23 -9.90
CA GLY A 261 13.99 -20.41 -10.17
C GLY A 261 14.90 -19.73 -9.12
N GLY A 262 14.36 -19.28 -7.99
CA GLY A 262 15.16 -18.78 -6.86
C GLY A 262 16.17 -19.80 -6.38
N PRO A 263 17.34 -19.36 -5.88
CA PRO A 263 18.47 -20.25 -5.56
C PRO A 263 18.19 -21.20 -4.39
N ASN A 264 17.28 -20.85 -3.46
CA ASN A 264 17.06 -21.57 -2.19
C ASN A 264 15.59 -22.01 -2.01
N PRO A 265 15.04 -22.89 -2.87
CA PRO A 265 13.61 -23.20 -2.87
C PRO A 265 13.12 -23.94 -1.62
N GLN A 266 13.98 -24.67 -0.91
CA GLN A 266 13.61 -25.35 0.33
C GLN A 266 13.40 -24.36 1.46
N GLU A 267 14.32 -23.43 1.62
CA GLU A 267 14.27 -22.34 2.60
C GLU A 267 13.12 -21.38 2.32
N ALA A 268 12.84 -21.10 1.04
CA ALA A 268 11.67 -20.33 0.62
C ALA A 268 10.36 -20.98 1.07
N ARG A 269 10.20 -22.28 0.82
CA ARG A 269 9.01 -23.04 1.26
C ARG A 269 8.90 -23.09 2.78
N ALA A 270 10.02 -23.27 3.50
CA ALA A 270 10.04 -23.25 4.95
C ALA A 270 9.58 -21.87 5.50
N PHE A 271 10.03 -20.77 4.87
CA PHE A 271 9.62 -19.42 5.27
C PHE A 271 8.13 -19.18 4.99
N VAL A 272 7.60 -19.57 3.84
CA VAL A 272 6.16 -19.50 3.53
C VAL A 272 5.34 -20.28 4.55
N ASN A 273 5.74 -21.53 4.84
CA ASN A 273 5.07 -22.37 5.84
C ASN A 273 5.10 -21.73 7.23
N TYR A 274 6.22 -21.12 7.61
CA TYR A 274 6.34 -20.42 8.88
C TYR A 274 5.39 -19.22 8.96
N LEU A 275 5.33 -18.37 7.93
CA LEU A 275 4.41 -17.23 7.88
C LEU A 275 2.94 -17.66 8.07
N LEU A 276 2.56 -18.79 7.48
CA LEU A 276 1.19 -19.34 7.52
C LEU A 276 0.89 -20.19 8.77
N SER A 277 1.93 -20.59 9.52
CA SER A 277 1.76 -21.39 10.75
C SER A 277 1.19 -20.56 11.89
N GLU A 278 0.64 -21.24 12.92
CA GLU A 278 0.19 -20.55 14.14
C GLU A 278 1.28 -19.67 14.75
N ALA A 279 2.52 -20.17 14.79
CA ALA A 279 3.64 -19.43 15.37
C ALA A 279 3.94 -18.14 14.59
N GLY A 280 3.95 -18.19 13.25
CA GLY A 280 4.11 -17.02 12.40
C GLY A 280 2.92 -16.05 12.49
N GLN A 281 1.71 -16.57 12.56
CA GLN A 281 0.49 -15.77 12.68
C GLN A 281 0.39 -15.05 14.04
N MET A 282 0.86 -15.66 15.12
CA MET A 282 0.91 -15.02 16.44
C MET A 282 1.85 -13.81 16.51
N VAL A 283 2.89 -13.78 15.68
CA VAL A 283 3.79 -12.62 15.55
C VAL A 283 3.02 -11.36 15.14
N LEU A 284 1.93 -11.51 14.38
CA LEU A 284 1.14 -10.39 13.90
C LEU A 284 0.45 -9.58 15.02
N PHE A 285 0.23 -10.17 16.19
CA PHE A 285 -0.34 -9.48 17.35
C PHE A 285 0.66 -8.65 18.14
N ALA A 286 1.95 -8.72 17.83
CA ALA A 286 2.95 -7.86 18.49
C ALA A 286 2.59 -6.37 18.29
N PRO A 287 2.63 -5.55 19.35
CA PRO A 287 2.17 -4.16 19.29
C PRO A 287 2.82 -3.33 18.17
N GLU A 288 4.11 -3.55 17.93
CA GLU A 288 4.89 -2.88 16.88
C GLU A 288 4.51 -3.32 15.46
N ILE A 289 3.83 -4.47 15.31
CA ILE A 289 3.38 -5.04 14.04
C ILE A 289 1.89 -4.79 13.82
N ALA A 290 1.06 -5.17 14.78
CA ALA A 290 -0.40 -4.97 14.87
C ALA A 290 -1.15 -5.25 13.55
N ARG A 291 -0.92 -6.42 12.95
CA ARG A 291 -1.61 -6.86 11.73
C ARG A 291 -2.68 -7.90 12.03
N LEU A 292 -3.62 -8.04 11.13
CA LEU A 292 -4.75 -8.96 11.28
C LEU A 292 -4.37 -10.35 10.74
N PRO A 293 -4.28 -11.39 11.59
CA PRO A 293 -4.02 -12.77 11.15
C PRO A 293 -5.08 -13.32 10.20
N VAL A 294 -4.68 -14.25 9.33
CA VAL A 294 -5.59 -14.96 8.43
C VAL A 294 -6.24 -16.18 9.07
N ILE A 295 -5.77 -16.61 10.24
CA ILE A 295 -6.32 -17.76 11.00
C ILE A 295 -7.39 -17.26 11.99
N PRO A 296 -8.70 -17.53 11.77
CA PRO A 296 -9.79 -16.97 12.58
C PRO A 296 -9.75 -17.32 14.07
N GLU A 297 -9.31 -18.54 14.42
CA GLU A 297 -9.29 -19.02 15.80
C GLU A 297 -8.30 -18.23 16.68
N LEU A 298 -7.27 -17.63 16.07
CA LEU A 298 -6.25 -16.88 16.81
C LEU A 298 -6.79 -15.60 17.43
N TYR A 299 -7.90 -15.05 16.90
CA TYR A 299 -8.51 -13.85 17.49
C TYR A 299 -9.05 -14.07 18.93
N ALA A 300 -9.19 -15.32 19.38
CA ALA A 300 -9.44 -15.60 20.78
C ALA A 300 -8.24 -15.25 21.69
N LYS A 301 -7.04 -15.16 21.13
CA LYS A 301 -5.78 -14.78 21.81
C LYS A 301 -5.38 -13.33 21.53
N ALA A 302 -6.17 -12.59 20.73
CA ALA A 302 -5.87 -11.21 20.35
C ALA A 302 -5.93 -10.25 21.55
N PRO A 303 -5.21 -9.13 21.52
CA PRO A 303 -5.39 -8.06 22.51
C PRO A 303 -6.85 -7.59 22.59
N LYS A 304 -7.23 -7.03 23.75
CA LYS A 304 -8.58 -6.48 23.94
C LYS A 304 -8.89 -5.44 22.85
N ASP A 305 -10.13 -5.47 22.36
CA ASP A 305 -10.64 -4.56 21.31
C ASP A 305 -9.90 -4.62 19.98
N TYR A 306 -9.09 -5.68 19.74
CA TYR A 306 -8.40 -5.88 18.48
C TYR A 306 -9.39 -6.10 17.33
N PRO A 307 -9.24 -5.44 16.16
CA PRO A 307 -10.13 -5.63 15.03
C PRO A 307 -10.17 -7.09 14.57
N ASN A 308 -11.37 -7.62 14.36
CA ASN A 308 -11.56 -8.99 13.88
C ASN A 308 -12.33 -9.00 12.55
N PRO A 309 -11.66 -9.14 11.41
CA PRO A 309 -12.29 -9.12 10.10
C PRO A 309 -13.18 -10.34 9.82
N CYS A 310 -13.02 -11.43 10.59
CA CYS A 310 -13.85 -12.61 10.46
C CYS A 310 -15.23 -12.45 11.13
N LYS A 311 -15.34 -11.58 12.15
CA LYS A 311 -16.60 -11.31 12.88
C LYS A 311 -17.31 -10.05 12.43
N ARG A 312 -16.56 -9.02 12.00
CA ARG A 312 -17.08 -7.73 11.57
C ARG A 312 -16.68 -7.48 10.12
N LYS A 313 -17.65 -7.16 9.28
CA LYS A 313 -17.36 -6.73 7.92
C LYS A 313 -16.53 -5.42 7.98
N LEU A 314 -15.24 -5.52 7.72
CA LEU A 314 -14.37 -4.38 7.53
C LEU A 314 -14.39 -4.02 6.05
N GLY A 315 -14.83 -2.81 5.75
CA GLY A 315 -14.90 -2.32 4.37
C GLY A 315 -16.20 -2.64 3.63
N GLY A 316 -16.62 -1.71 2.76
CA GLY A 316 -17.82 -1.76 1.96
C GLY A 316 -17.59 -1.96 0.47
N VAL A 317 -16.32 -1.97 0.02
CA VAL A 317 -15.93 -2.14 -1.39
C VAL A 317 -15.61 -3.60 -1.67
N GLU A 318 -16.25 -4.14 -2.69
CA GLU A 318 -15.85 -5.40 -3.31
C GLU A 318 -14.70 -5.10 -4.29
N PHE A 319 -13.48 -5.34 -3.83
CA PHE A 319 -12.30 -4.96 -4.57
C PHE A 319 -12.06 -5.91 -5.75
N ASN A 320 -11.89 -5.35 -6.94
CA ASN A 320 -11.56 -6.08 -8.17
C ASN A 320 -10.06 -6.01 -8.45
N ASP A 321 -9.36 -7.08 -8.09
CA ASP A 321 -7.90 -7.22 -8.28
C ASP A 321 -7.49 -7.19 -9.75
N ALA A 322 -8.25 -7.87 -10.62
CA ALA A 322 -7.92 -7.95 -12.04
C ALA A 322 -7.98 -6.56 -12.69
N LEU A 323 -8.96 -5.73 -12.29
CA LEU A 323 -9.05 -4.34 -12.73
C LEU A 323 -7.87 -3.53 -12.20
N SER A 324 -7.55 -3.65 -10.92
CA SER A 324 -6.42 -2.96 -10.27
C SER A 324 -5.09 -3.30 -10.93
N SER A 325 -4.78 -4.61 -11.06
CA SER A 325 -3.54 -5.06 -11.69
C SER A 325 -3.46 -4.69 -13.17
N GLY A 326 -4.61 -4.74 -13.87
CA GLY A 326 -4.69 -4.41 -15.29
C GLY A 326 -4.27 -2.97 -15.59
N ARG A 327 -4.76 -2.00 -14.82
CA ARG A 327 -4.52 -0.56 -15.04
C ARG A 327 -3.51 0.09 -14.08
N ARG A 328 -2.78 -0.73 -13.31
CA ARG A 328 -1.83 -0.29 -12.29
C ARG A 328 -0.87 0.80 -12.77
N ASP A 329 -0.17 0.54 -13.86
CA ASP A 329 0.85 1.45 -14.38
C ASP A 329 0.24 2.76 -14.87
N ILE A 330 -0.97 2.71 -15.44
CA ILE A 330 -1.70 3.88 -15.93
C ILE A 330 -2.17 4.74 -14.73
N VAL A 331 -2.81 4.15 -13.73
CA VAL A 331 -3.30 4.88 -12.54
C VAL A 331 -2.13 5.52 -11.78
N ASN A 332 -1.03 4.81 -11.61
CA ASN A 332 0.16 5.33 -10.94
C ASN A 332 0.78 6.50 -11.70
N SER A 333 0.96 6.35 -13.01
CA SER A 333 1.51 7.40 -13.86
C SER A 333 0.57 8.61 -13.93
N LEU A 334 -0.73 8.38 -14.08
CA LEU A 334 -1.72 9.45 -14.09
C LEU A 334 -1.68 10.25 -12.79
N TYR A 335 -1.68 9.57 -11.63
CA TYR A 335 -1.58 10.24 -10.33
C TYR A 335 -0.31 11.09 -10.23
N ASP A 336 0.82 10.57 -10.68
CA ASP A 336 2.09 11.31 -10.61
C ASP A 336 2.04 12.58 -11.48
N HIS A 337 1.57 12.48 -12.70
CA HIS A 337 1.59 13.61 -13.65
C HIS A 337 0.52 14.68 -13.39
N ILE A 338 -0.60 14.32 -12.73
CA ILE A 338 -1.64 15.31 -12.42
C ILE A 338 -1.68 15.73 -10.95
N ILE A 339 -1.10 14.94 -10.01
CA ILE A 339 -1.09 15.28 -8.58
C ILE A 339 0.33 15.45 -8.06
N THR A 340 1.19 14.40 -8.12
CA THR A 340 2.51 14.43 -7.46
C THR A 340 3.41 15.52 -8.03
N PHE A 341 3.58 15.57 -9.37
CA PHE A 341 4.48 16.52 -10.03
C PHE A 341 3.86 17.92 -10.22
N ARG A 342 2.54 18.03 -10.11
CA ARG A 342 1.78 19.29 -10.19
C ARG A 342 1.18 19.69 -8.85
N HIS A 343 1.71 19.18 -7.74
CA HIS A 343 1.14 19.35 -6.41
C HIS A 343 1.04 20.81 -5.99
N LYS A 344 2.05 21.61 -6.32
CA LYS A 344 2.04 23.06 -6.02
C LYS A 344 0.89 23.77 -6.74
N GLU A 345 0.78 23.57 -8.05
CA GLU A 345 -0.26 24.21 -8.88
C GLU A 345 -1.66 23.75 -8.49
N LEU A 346 -1.83 22.45 -8.19
CA LEU A 346 -3.09 21.91 -7.69
C LEU A 346 -3.52 22.56 -6.36
N ARG A 347 -2.60 22.67 -5.41
CA ARG A 347 -2.86 23.32 -4.11
C ARG A 347 -3.21 24.81 -4.25
N GLU A 348 -2.50 25.52 -5.11
CA GLU A 348 -2.78 26.95 -5.37
C GLU A 348 -4.18 27.14 -5.98
N ALA A 349 -4.57 26.30 -6.94
CA ALA A 349 -5.90 26.32 -7.53
C ALA A 349 -7.00 26.08 -6.48
N TRP A 350 -6.84 25.04 -5.65
CA TRP A 350 -7.81 24.74 -4.59
C TRP A 350 -7.85 25.80 -3.51
N LYS A 351 -6.72 26.40 -3.14
CA LYS A 351 -6.70 27.55 -2.20
C LYS A 351 -7.52 28.72 -2.72
N SER A 352 -7.35 29.07 -4.02
CA SER A 352 -8.15 30.13 -4.65
C SER A 352 -9.63 29.78 -4.67
N ILE A 353 -10.00 28.53 -5.00
CA ILE A 353 -11.38 28.04 -5.00
C ILE A 353 -11.99 28.19 -3.59
N PHE A 354 -11.33 27.69 -2.55
CA PHE A 354 -11.84 27.76 -1.17
C PHE A 354 -12.00 29.21 -0.69
N ASN A 355 -11.05 30.08 -0.99
CA ASN A 355 -11.13 31.49 -0.65
C ASN A 355 -12.31 32.19 -1.35
N ALA A 356 -12.51 31.88 -2.64
CA ALA A 356 -13.61 32.43 -3.43
C ALA A 356 -14.98 31.94 -2.91
N GLU A 357 -15.12 30.65 -2.62
CA GLU A 357 -16.34 30.08 -2.03
C GLU A 357 -16.67 30.74 -0.68
N GLN A 358 -15.67 30.97 0.17
CA GLN A 358 -15.86 31.64 1.48
C GLN A 358 -16.27 33.10 1.31
N ALA A 359 -15.66 33.83 0.36
CA ALA A 359 -16.01 35.22 0.07
C ALA A 359 -17.44 35.33 -0.47
N LEU A 360 -17.79 34.50 -1.45
CA LEU A 360 -19.09 34.52 -2.12
C LEU A 360 -20.23 34.02 -1.22
N ALA A 361 -19.98 33.13 -0.25
CA ALA A 361 -20.96 32.65 0.70
C ALA A 361 -21.50 33.80 1.60
N LYS A 362 -20.70 34.84 1.85
CA LYS A 362 -21.06 35.98 2.68
C LYS A 362 -21.51 37.20 1.84
N SER A 363 -21.32 37.16 0.52
CA SER A 363 -21.59 38.29 -0.35
C SER A 363 -23.07 38.47 -0.65
N LYS A 364 -23.53 39.72 -0.59
CA LYS A 364 -24.84 40.20 -1.07
C LYS A 364 -24.72 40.98 -2.39
N ALA A 365 -23.53 41.06 -3.00
CA ALA A 365 -23.30 41.80 -4.22
C ALA A 365 -24.13 41.21 -5.39
N ALA A 366 -24.63 42.06 -6.25
CA ALA A 366 -25.40 41.65 -7.45
C ALA A 366 -24.57 40.74 -8.38
N ALA A 367 -23.26 41.00 -8.49
CA ALA A 367 -22.34 40.19 -9.26
C ALA A 367 -21.94 38.85 -8.65
N ALA A 368 -22.32 38.56 -7.39
CA ALA A 368 -21.93 37.34 -6.69
C ALA A 368 -22.46 36.06 -7.38
N ALA A 369 -23.60 36.13 -8.08
CA ALA A 369 -24.12 35.01 -8.87
C ALA A 369 -23.17 34.62 -10.00
N GLN A 370 -22.64 35.61 -10.72
CA GLN A 370 -21.62 35.38 -11.77
C GLN A 370 -20.33 34.82 -11.17
N GLY A 371 -19.91 35.33 -10.01
CA GLY A 371 -18.76 34.78 -9.28
C GLY A 371 -18.91 33.32 -8.89
N ARG A 372 -20.09 32.91 -8.41
CA ARG A 372 -20.40 31.50 -8.11
C ARG A 372 -20.30 30.59 -9.32
N ASN A 373 -20.76 31.07 -10.51
CA ASN A 373 -20.61 30.29 -11.76
C ASN A 373 -19.13 30.15 -12.16
N MET A 374 -18.31 31.20 -12.00
CA MET A 374 -16.88 31.12 -12.24
C MET A 374 -16.18 30.12 -11.32
N VAL A 375 -16.55 30.10 -10.03
CA VAL A 375 -15.98 29.17 -9.04
C VAL A 375 -16.44 27.72 -9.32
N ALA A 376 -17.70 27.52 -9.73
CA ALA A 376 -18.18 26.20 -10.14
C ALA A 376 -17.38 25.67 -11.35
N GLU A 377 -17.10 26.52 -12.33
CA GLU A 377 -16.26 26.14 -13.49
C GLU A 377 -14.79 25.91 -13.07
N ALA A 378 -14.25 26.72 -12.16
CA ALA A 378 -12.92 26.49 -11.58
C ALA A 378 -12.82 25.11 -10.91
N ARG A 379 -13.83 24.75 -10.09
CA ARG A 379 -13.90 23.44 -9.45
C ARG A 379 -13.99 22.30 -10.47
N ARG A 380 -14.81 22.48 -11.52
CA ARG A 380 -14.92 21.50 -12.61
C ARG A 380 -13.56 21.25 -13.29
N LEU A 381 -12.83 22.31 -13.61
CA LEU A 381 -11.49 22.20 -14.21
C LEU A 381 -10.47 21.54 -13.27
N ALA A 382 -10.48 21.91 -11.99
CA ALA A 382 -9.57 21.36 -10.97
C ALA A 382 -9.82 19.87 -10.65
N THR A 383 -10.98 19.31 -11.07
CA THR A 383 -11.35 17.90 -10.83
C THR A 383 -11.33 17.04 -12.09
N GLN A 384 -11.00 17.59 -13.25
CA GLN A 384 -10.94 16.84 -14.50
C GLN A 384 -9.69 15.98 -14.62
N VAL A 385 -9.83 14.83 -15.28
CA VAL A 385 -8.74 13.95 -15.69
C VAL A 385 -8.67 13.85 -17.22
N PRO A 386 -7.46 13.65 -17.80
CA PRO A 386 -7.26 13.66 -19.25
C PRO A 386 -7.75 12.39 -19.96
N ILE A 387 -8.07 11.31 -19.22
CA ILE A 387 -8.57 10.06 -19.79
C ILE A 387 -9.75 9.54 -18.98
N ASN A 388 -10.65 8.83 -19.64
CA ASN A 388 -11.79 8.16 -19.01
C ASN A 388 -11.45 6.70 -18.62
N ASP A 389 -12.36 6.06 -17.90
CA ASP A 389 -12.21 4.68 -17.41
C ASP A 389 -12.01 3.66 -18.55
N ALA A 390 -12.76 3.80 -19.64
CA ALA A 390 -12.63 2.92 -20.81
C ALA A 390 -11.22 3.00 -21.42
N ARG A 391 -10.65 4.21 -21.52
CA ARG A 391 -9.28 4.40 -22.00
C ARG A 391 -8.23 3.86 -21.03
N ALA A 392 -8.43 4.01 -19.72
CA ALA A 392 -7.55 3.47 -18.70
C ALA A 392 -7.56 1.92 -18.65
N SER A 393 -8.62 1.31 -19.17
CA SER A 393 -8.80 -0.16 -19.26
C SER A 393 -8.47 -0.73 -20.65
N ASP A 394 -8.03 0.12 -21.59
CA ASP A 394 -7.70 -0.28 -22.96
C ASP A 394 -6.44 -1.15 -23.02
N LYS A 395 -6.53 -2.33 -23.64
CA LYS A 395 -5.44 -3.32 -23.69
C LYS A 395 -4.19 -2.80 -24.39
N GLN A 396 -4.34 -1.98 -25.44
CA GLN A 396 -3.19 -1.43 -26.18
C GLN A 396 -2.48 -0.37 -25.32
N LEU A 397 -3.23 0.47 -24.62
CA LEU A 397 -2.66 1.45 -23.70
C LEU A 397 -1.95 0.77 -22.53
N ILE A 398 -2.55 -0.25 -21.93
CA ILE A 398 -1.93 -1.05 -20.86
C ILE A 398 -0.60 -1.66 -21.35
N ALA A 399 -0.58 -2.24 -22.56
CA ALA A 399 0.64 -2.80 -23.13
C ALA A 399 1.72 -1.74 -23.38
N ALA A 400 1.35 -0.54 -23.85
CA ALA A 400 2.26 0.58 -24.06
C ALA A 400 2.90 1.06 -22.75
N PHE A 401 2.13 1.10 -21.65
CA PHE A 401 2.64 1.47 -20.33
C PHE A 401 3.56 0.41 -19.73
N ARG A 402 3.28 -0.88 -19.95
CA ARG A 402 4.13 -2.00 -19.52
C ARG A 402 5.46 -2.06 -20.28
N SER A 403 5.44 -1.80 -21.59
CA SER A 403 6.63 -1.84 -22.45
C SER A 403 7.53 -0.60 -22.34
N LYS A 404 7.13 0.40 -21.58
CA LYS A 404 7.83 1.71 -21.47
C LYS A 404 8.07 2.33 -22.85
N SER A 405 7.09 2.23 -23.75
CA SER A 405 7.17 2.74 -25.13
C SER A 405 7.22 4.26 -25.20
N GLY A 406 7.63 4.83 -26.36
CA GLY A 406 7.57 6.26 -26.61
C GLY A 406 6.16 6.86 -26.49
N GLN A 407 5.11 6.08 -26.75
CA GLN A 407 3.72 6.46 -26.53
C GLN A 407 3.42 6.77 -25.05
N LYS A 408 4.00 6.02 -24.11
CA LYS A 408 3.88 6.32 -22.68
C LYS A 408 4.41 7.71 -22.37
N ALA A 409 5.64 8.03 -22.77
CA ALA A 409 6.27 9.32 -22.49
C ALA A 409 5.49 10.50 -23.12
N GLN A 410 4.91 10.31 -24.31
CA GLN A 410 4.06 11.32 -24.94
C GLN A 410 2.80 11.59 -24.11
N LEU A 411 2.07 10.52 -23.70
CA LEU A 411 0.86 10.66 -22.90
C LEU A 411 1.14 11.29 -21.53
N GLU A 412 2.23 10.91 -20.87
CA GLU A 412 2.66 11.50 -19.61
C GLU A 412 2.87 13.03 -19.75
N THR A 413 3.49 13.46 -20.84
CA THR A 413 3.66 14.89 -21.17
C THR A 413 2.31 15.58 -21.44
N GLU A 414 1.41 14.94 -22.18
CA GLU A 414 0.07 15.45 -22.46
C GLU A 414 -0.75 15.62 -21.15
N TRP A 415 -0.69 14.64 -20.25
CA TRP A 415 -1.38 14.67 -18.94
C TRP A 415 -0.85 15.79 -18.05
N GLU A 416 0.47 15.96 -18.03
CA GLU A 416 1.11 17.03 -17.27
C GLU A 416 0.70 18.43 -17.77
N ASN A 417 0.68 18.61 -19.10
CA ASN A 417 0.25 19.86 -19.73
C ASN A 417 -1.25 20.12 -19.47
N PHE A 418 -2.09 19.09 -19.58
CA PHE A 418 -3.51 19.16 -19.26
C PHE A 418 -3.74 19.65 -17.83
N ALA A 419 -3.08 19.03 -16.86
CA ALA A 419 -3.19 19.38 -15.44
C ALA A 419 -2.74 20.81 -15.18
N ARG A 420 -1.57 21.22 -15.71
CA ARG A 420 -1.03 22.58 -15.58
C ARG A 420 -2.00 23.63 -16.11
N ASN A 421 -2.54 23.42 -17.30
CA ASN A 421 -3.45 24.37 -17.95
C ASN A 421 -4.77 24.48 -17.17
N ASN A 422 -5.33 23.33 -16.73
CA ASN A 422 -6.57 23.32 -15.97
C ASN A 422 -6.41 23.99 -14.60
N TYR A 423 -5.31 23.74 -13.88
CA TYR A 423 -5.08 24.34 -12.55
C TYR A 423 -4.83 25.86 -12.66
N ALA A 424 -4.08 26.30 -13.67
CA ALA A 424 -3.88 27.73 -13.93
C ALA A 424 -5.21 28.42 -14.24
N LYS A 425 -6.05 27.82 -15.11
CA LYS A 425 -7.35 28.37 -15.47
C LYS A 425 -8.35 28.33 -14.31
N ALA A 426 -8.35 27.23 -13.52
CA ALA A 426 -9.17 27.12 -12.31
C ALA A 426 -8.81 28.23 -11.30
N LYS A 427 -7.52 28.45 -11.07
CA LYS A 427 -7.05 29.53 -10.19
C LYS A 427 -7.51 30.90 -10.70
N GLU A 428 -7.31 31.20 -11.98
CA GLU A 428 -7.73 32.46 -12.61
C GLU A 428 -9.23 32.73 -12.43
N LEU A 429 -10.08 31.71 -12.71
CA LEU A 429 -11.52 31.82 -12.58
C LEU A 429 -11.96 32.01 -11.12
N ALA A 430 -11.34 31.29 -10.19
CA ALA A 430 -11.62 31.41 -8.77
C ALA A 430 -11.25 32.82 -8.26
N ASP A 431 -10.10 33.34 -8.63
CA ASP A 431 -9.64 34.69 -8.24
C ASP A 431 -10.58 35.78 -8.81
N LYS A 432 -11.01 35.62 -10.08
CA LYS A 432 -12.02 36.53 -10.70
C LYS A 432 -13.37 36.41 -10.00
N GLY A 433 -13.81 35.17 -9.69
CA GLY A 433 -15.05 34.94 -8.96
C GLY A 433 -15.04 35.59 -7.57
N ALA A 434 -13.92 35.48 -6.84
CA ALA A 434 -13.77 36.11 -5.53
C ALA A 434 -13.88 37.65 -5.60
N ALA A 435 -13.37 38.25 -6.68
CA ALA A 435 -13.45 39.70 -6.87
C ALA A 435 -14.91 40.22 -7.01
N THR A 436 -15.85 39.39 -7.46
CA THR A 436 -17.29 39.73 -7.55
C THR A 436 -18.00 39.73 -6.22
N ALA A 437 -17.35 39.27 -5.14
CA ALA A 437 -17.93 39.26 -3.81
C ALA A 437 -17.93 40.63 -3.11
N LYS A 438 -17.18 41.59 -3.66
CA LYS A 438 -17.09 42.97 -3.19
C LYS A 438 -18.18 43.79 -3.87
#